data_66f533b3c04c0930653e2be53f0675dc
#
_entry.id   66f533b3c04c0930653e2be53f0675dc
#
_cell.length_a   1.000
_cell.length_b   1.000
_cell.length_c   1.000
_cell.angle_alpha   90.00
_cell.angle_beta   90.00
_cell.angle_gamma   90.00
#
_symmetry.space_group_name_H-M   'P 1'
#
loop_
_entity.id
_entity.type
_entity.pdbx_description
1 polymer ?
#
loop_
_entity_poly.entity_id
_entity_poly.type
_entity_poly.pdbx_seq_one_letter_code
_entity_poly.pdbx_strand_id
1 'polypeptide(L)'
;KRGLLLQKSAGGGSTISQQLAKQLFTEKVASNTMQRLLQKPIEWVIAVKLERYYTKEEILTMYLNKFDFLNNAVGIKTAASTYFGCEPKDLKIEQAAMLVGMCQNPSRYNPVSRNPKIRENALGRRNVVLRQMEKAGYISDAECDSLQALPLKLAYTRVDHKEGLATYFREYLRGVMTAKKPVKSEYRGWQMQKYYEDSLSWETNPLYGWCAKNKKKDGSSYNIYTDGLKIYTTINSHMQQYAEDAIKEHLGDFLQPLFFKEKQGSKNAPYARALPQARVEELLTRAMKQTERYNVMKSAGASEQEIRKAFDTPQEMSVFTWAGEKDTIMTPMDSIRYYKHFLRTGFMSMDPMTGYVKAYVGGPNYTYFQYDMAMVGRR
;
A
#
# COMPACT_ATOMS: atom_id res chain seq x y z
N LYS A 1 -29.48 -6.56 -26.00
CA LYS A 1 -29.83 -7.94 -25.58
C LYS A 1 -28.91 -9.05 -26.18
N ARG A 2 -27.82 -8.73 -26.92
CA ARG A 2 -26.94 -9.74 -27.57
C ARG A 2 -25.73 -10.19 -26.74
N GLY A 3 -25.54 -9.71 -25.52
CA GLY A 3 -24.29 -9.93 -24.76
C GLY A 3 -24.38 -10.88 -23.58
N LEU A 4 -25.53 -11.54 -23.30
CA LEU A 4 -25.72 -12.17 -21.99
C LEU A 4 -25.15 -13.58 -21.83
N LEU A 5 -24.95 -14.36 -22.88
CA LEU A 5 -24.59 -15.77 -22.72
C LEU A 5 -23.54 -16.38 -23.66
N LEU A 6 -23.12 -15.72 -24.74
CA LEU A 6 -22.34 -16.43 -25.78
C LEU A 6 -21.13 -15.71 -26.41
N GLN A 7 -20.74 -14.50 -26.01
CA GLN A 7 -19.54 -13.86 -26.54
C GLN A 7 -18.59 -13.36 -25.45
N LYS A 8 -17.41 -13.93 -25.36
CA LYS A 8 -16.30 -13.51 -24.46
C LYS A 8 -15.78 -12.08 -24.73
N SER A 9 -16.20 -11.43 -25.80
CA SER A 9 -15.75 -10.09 -26.24
C SER A 9 -16.80 -8.98 -26.10
N ALA A 10 -18.04 -9.30 -25.73
CA ALA A 10 -19.06 -8.28 -25.47
C ALA A 10 -18.80 -7.64 -24.10
N GLY A 11 -18.63 -6.30 -24.07
CA GLY A 11 -18.50 -5.54 -22.83
C GLY A 11 -19.66 -5.83 -21.88
N GLY A 12 -19.40 -5.80 -20.57
CA GLY A 12 -20.38 -6.15 -19.54
C GLY A 12 -21.63 -5.29 -19.66
N GLY A 13 -22.80 -5.91 -19.92
CA GLY A 13 -24.10 -5.25 -20.00
C GLY A 13 -24.73 -4.90 -18.64
N SER A 14 -23.94 -4.82 -17.56
CA SER A 14 -24.43 -4.47 -16.23
C SER A 14 -24.55 -2.95 -16.06
N THR A 15 -25.65 -2.48 -15.49
CA THR A 15 -25.84 -1.06 -15.14
C THR A 15 -24.95 -0.68 -13.94
N ILE A 16 -24.78 0.63 -13.69
CA ILE A 16 -24.06 1.14 -12.51
C ILE A 16 -24.73 0.62 -11.22
N SER A 17 -26.06 0.61 -11.17
CA SER A 17 -26.83 0.09 -10.03
C SER A 17 -26.54 -1.39 -9.75
N GLN A 18 -26.40 -2.21 -10.80
CA GLN A 18 -26.01 -3.62 -10.67
C GLN A 18 -24.55 -3.79 -10.24
N GLN A 19 -23.65 -2.94 -10.74
CA GLN A 19 -22.27 -2.94 -10.31
C GLN A 19 -22.13 -2.52 -8.85
N LEU A 20 -22.86 -1.50 -8.41
CA LEU A 20 -22.94 -1.07 -7.02
C LEU A 20 -23.51 -2.17 -6.13
N ALA A 21 -24.61 -2.82 -6.54
CA ALA A 21 -25.20 -3.95 -5.82
C ALA A 21 -24.15 -5.06 -5.60
N LYS A 22 -23.37 -5.37 -6.64
CA LYS A 22 -22.27 -6.33 -6.53
C LYS A 22 -21.21 -5.87 -5.54
N GLN A 23 -20.79 -4.61 -5.58
CA GLN A 23 -19.75 -4.08 -4.68
C GLN A 23 -20.19 -4.03 -3.20
N LEU A 24 -21.46 -3.81 -2.94
CA LEU A 24 -22.01 -3.67 -1.58
C LEU A 24 -22.35 -5.02 -0.94
N PHE A 25 -22.82 -5.99 -1.73
CA PHE A 25 -23.48 -7.20 -1.20
C PHE A 25 -22.83 -8.51 -1.64
N THR A 26 -21.79 -8.48 -2.47
CA THR A 26 -21.10 -9.69 -2.91
C THR A 26 -19.69 -9.74 -2.29
N GLU A 27 -19.57 -10.36 -1.11
CA GLU A 27 -18.28 -10.50 -0.40
C GLU A 27 -17.31 -11.45 -1.10
N LYS A 28 -17.81 -12.45 -1.82
CA LYS A 28 -16.97 -13.44 -2.53
C LYS A 28 -17.22 -13.37 -4.03
N VAL A 29 -16.14 -13.13 -4.77
CA VAL A 29 -16.17 -13.24 -6.23
C VAL A 29 -16.45 -14.71 -6.58
N ALA A 30 -17.49 -14.93 -7.39
CA ALA A 30 -17.82 -16.28 -7.87
C ALA A 30 -16.63 -16.92 -8.57
N SER A 31 -16.20 -18.06 -8.07
CA SER A 31 -15.03 -18.80 -8.60
C SER A 31 -15.33 -19.57 -9.88
N ASN A 32 -16.61 -19.86 -10.13
CA ASN A 32 -17.05 -20.59 -11.32
C ASN A 32 -18.31 -19.97 -11.94
N THR A 33 -18.60 -20.39 -13.20
CA THR A 33 -19.72 -19.87 -14.01
C THR A 33 -21.08 -20.13 -13.38
N MET A 34 -21.25 -21.26 -12.69
CA MET A 34 -22.52 -21.64 -12.05
C MET A 34 -22.85 -20.70 -10.88
N GLN A 35 -21.88 -20.41 -10.00
CA GLN A 35 -22.04 -19.46 -8.91
C GLN A 35 -22.36 -18.06 -9.43
N ARG A 36 -21.72 -17.65 -10.53
CA ARG A 36 -21.98 -16.36 -11.17
C ARG A 36 -23.39 -16.24 -11.72
N LEU A 37 -23.94 -17.33 -12.23
CA LEU A 37 -25.33 -17.39 -12.73
C LEU A 37 -26.33 -17.22 -11.58
N LEU A 38 -26.06 -17.81 -10.42
CA LEU A 38 -26.90 -17.70 -9.23
C LEU A 38 -26.81 -16.33 -8.53
N GLN A 39 -25.68 -15.63 -8.65
CA GLN A 39 -25.51 -14.30 -8.08
C GLN A 39 -26.23 -13.19 -8.87
N LYS A 40 -26.40 -13.35 -10.18
CA LYS A 40 -27.01 -12.34 -11.05
C LYS A 40 -28.44 -11.94 -10.67
N PRO A 41 -29.37 -12.88 -10.38
CA PRO A 41 -30.71 -12.49 -9.92
C PRO A 41 -30.71 -11.67 -8.63
N ILE A 42 -29.80 -11.97 -7.70
CA ILE A 42 -29.66 -11.23 -6.45
C ILE A 42 -29.19 -9.80 -6.73
N GLU A 43 -28.15 -9.63 -7.58
CA GLU A 43 -27.67 -8.32 -8.02
C GLU A 43 -28.81 -7.50 -8.66
N TRP A 44 -29.69 -8.11 -9.45
CA TRP A 44 -30.82 -7.43 -10.09
C TRP A 44 -31.87 -6.97 -9.07
N VAL A 45 -32.27 -7.83 -8.14
CA VAL A 45 -33.23 -7.48 -7.09
C VAL A 45 -32.71 -6.32 -6.24
N ILE A 46 -31.42 -6.36 -5.88
CA ILE A 46 -30.79 -5.29 -5.10
C ILE A 46 -30.70 -3.99 -5.93
N ALA A 47 -30.35 -4.08 -7.20
CA ALA A 47 -30.27 -2.91 -8.08
C ALA A 47 -31.64 -2.22 -8.22
N VAL A 48 -32.72 -2.99 -8.39
CA VAL A 48 -34.11 -2.46 -8.43
C VAL A 48 -34.45 -1.78 -7.10
N LYS A 49 -34.07 -2.38 -5.97
CA LYS A 49 -34.28 -1.74 -4.65
C LYS A 49 -33.48 -0.43 -4.52
N LEU A 50 -32.23 -0.41 -4.95
CA LEU A 50 -31.40 0.80 -4.94
C LEU A 50 -32.08 1.91 -5.78
N GLU A 51 -32.51 1.61 -7.01
CA GLU A 51 -33.19 2.58 -7.89
C GLU A 51 -34.55 3.05 -7.37
N ARG A 52 -35.20 2.25 -6.49
CA ARG A 52 -36.46 2.63 -5.85
C ARG A 52 -36.28 3.56 -4.66
N TYR A 53 -35.19 3.41 -3.89
CA TYR A 53 -34.96 4.15 -2.64
C TYR A 53 -33.99 5.30 -2.75
N TYR A 54 -33.18 5.33 -3.81
CA TYR A 54 -32.11 6.32 -4.01
C TYR A 54 -32.21 6.96 -5.38
N THR A 55 -31.87 8.24 -5.47
CA THR A 55 -31.74 8.97 -6.73
C THR A 55 -30.56 8.45 -7.54
N LYS A 56 -30.52 8.78 -8.84
CA LYS A 56 -29.38 8.43 -9.72
C LYS A 56 -28.08 9.04 -9.22
N GLU A 57 -28.11 10.24 -8.69
CA GLU A 57 -26.95 10.97 -8.16
C GLU A 57 -26.42 10.30 -6.89
N GLU A 58 -27.31 9.87 -5.98
CA GLU A 58 -26.91 9.12 -4.78
C GLU A 58 -26.31 7.77 -5.14
N ILE A 59 -26.89 7.04 -6.10
CA ILE A 59 -26.35 5.76 -6.59
C ILE A 59 -24.96 5.97 -7.20
N LEU A 60 -24.78 7.01 -8.02
CA LEU A 60 -23.48 7.34 -8.62
C LEU A 60 -22.45 7.73 -7.54
N THR A 61 -22.86 8.50 -6.56
CA THR A 61 -22.02 8.90 -5.43
C THR A 61 -21.58 7.69 -4.63
N MET A 62 -22.49 6.76 -4.29
CA MET A 62 -22.15 5.51 -3.61
C MET A 62 -21.20 4.66 -4.45
N TYR A 63 -21.44 4.55 -5.77
CA TYR A 63 -20.59 3.80 -6.69
C TYR A 63 -19.17 4.36 -6.75
N LEU A 64 -19.01 5.66 -6.97
CA LEU A 64 -17.72 6.31 -7.05
C LEU A 64 -16.95 6.29 -5.72
N ASN A 65 -17.65 6.37 -4.59
CA ASN A 65 -17.03 6.28 -3.26
C ASN A 65 -16.58 4.86 -2.88
N LYS A 66 -17.16 3.84 -3.51
CA LYS A 66 -16.81 2.44 -3.25
C LYS A 66 -15.85 1.86 -4.28
N PHE A 67 -15.71 2.50 -5.44
CA PHE A 67 -14.90 1.99 -6.54
C PHE A 67 -13.40 1.99 -6.21
N ASP A 68 -12.72 0.89 -6.51
CA ASP A 68 -11.26 0.76 -6.35
C ASP A 68 -10.55 1.20 -7.63
N PHE A 69 -9.90 2.37 -7.55
CA PHE A 69 -9.10 2.95 -8.63
C PHE A 69 -7.65 2.43 -8.66
N LEU A 70 -7.35 1.34 -7.96
CA LEU A 70 -5.99 0.80 -7.75
C LEU A 70 -5.08 1.71 -6.90
N ASN A 71 -3.87 1.25 -6.67
CA ASN A 71 -2.82 2.00 -5.93
C ASN A 71 -3.30 2.51 -4.56
N ASN A 72 -4.13 1.73 -3.87
CA ASN A 72 -4.80 2.06 -2.60
C ASN A 72 -5.81 3.22 -2.69
N ALA A 73 -6.17 3.65 -3.89
CA ALA A 73 -7.12 4.72 -4.12
C ALA A 73 -8.56 4.16 -4.18
N VAL A 74 -9.13 3.84 -3.02
CA VAL A 74 -10.54 3.44 -2.90
C VAL A 74 -11.41 4.68 -2.73
N GLY A 75 -12.34 4.87 -3.64
CA GLY A 75 -13.23 6.03 -3.72
C GLY A 75 -12.64 7.22 -4.48
N ILE A 76 -13.55 8.02 -5.05
CA ILE A 76 -13.21 9.15 -5.92
C ILE A 76 -12.36 10.22 -5.21
N LYS A 77 -12.59 10.45 -3.93
CA LYS A 77 -11.81 11.41 -3.14
C LYS A 77 -10.36 10.98 -3.04
N THR A 78 -10.12 9.74 -2.67
CA THR A 78 -8.77 9.17 -2.58
C THR A 78 -8.12 9.12 -3.96
N ALA A 79 -8.88 8.78 -5.01
CA ALA A 79 -8.36 8.75 -6.37
C ALA A 79 -7.93 10.15 -6.86
N ALA A 80 -8.73 11.19 -6.63
CA ALA A 80 -8.38 12.56 -6.99
C ALA A 80 -7.09 13.00 -6.27
N SER A 81 -6.98 12.74 -4.97
CA SER A 81 -5.77 13.03 -4.20
C SER A 81 -4.56 12.22 -4.68
N THR A 82 -4.73 10.90 -4.90
CA THR A 82 -3.63 10.00 -5.30
C THR A 82 -3.07 10.32 -6.69
N TYR A 83 -3.94 10.55 -7.68
CA TYR A 83 -3.50 10.73 -9.06
C TYR A 83 -3.23 12.19 -9.43
N PHE A 84 -3.88 13.15 -8.75
CA PHE A 84 -3.85 14.56 -9.13
C PHE A 84 -3.53 15.52 -7.98
N GLY A 85 -3.42 15.04 -6.74
CA GLY A 85 -3.10 15.88 -5.57
C GLY A 85 -4.17 16.91 -5.23
N CYS A 86 -5.44 16.69 -5.62
CA CYS A 86 -6.54 17.65 -5.44
C CYS A 86 -7.80 17.00 -4.85
N GLU A 87 -8.74 17.82 -4.41
CA GLU A 87 -10.08 17.36 -4.02
C GLU A 87 -10.94 17.09 -5.29
N PRO A 88 -11.98 16.23 -5.22
CA PRO A 88 -12.82 15.91 -6.38
C PRO A 88 -13.45 17.12 -7.08
N LYS A 89 -13.80 18.16 -6.32
CA LYS A 89 -14.37 19.42 -6.86
C LYS A 89 -13.38 20.23 -7.71
N ASP A 90 -12.07 20.02 -7.50
CA ASP A 90 -11.00 20.75 -8.16
C ASP A 90 -10.43 19.98 -9.36
N LEU A 91 -10.99 18.82 -9.68
CA LEU A 91 -10.62 18.02 -10.85
C LEU A 91 -10.93 18.79 -12.14
N LYS A 92 -9.96 18.84 -13.03
CA LYS A 92 -10.17 19.33 -14.40
C LYS A 92 -10.94 18.27 -15.21
N ILE A 93 -11.56 18.70 -16.30
CA ILE A 93 -12.39 17.83 -17.17
C ILE A 93 -11.60 16.62 -17.66
N GLU A 94 -10.38 16.80 -18.15
CA GLU A 94 -9.53 15.71 -18.63
C GLU A 94 -9.08 14.76 -17.50
N GLN A 95 -8.95 15.25 -16.29
CA GLN A 95 -8.62 14.47 -15.12
C GLN A 95 -9.82 13.63 -14.66
N ALA A 96 -10.98 14.23 -14.60
CA ALA A 96 -12.24 13.54 -14.30
C ALA A 96 -12.54 12.46 -15.36
N ALA A 97 -12.36 12.79 -16.64
CA ALA A 97 -12.53 11.85 -17.76
C ALA A 97 -11.59 10.65 -17.66
N MET A 98 -10.36 10.84 -17.17
CA MET A 98 -9.42 9.74 -16.92
C MET A 98 -9.92 8.82 -15.82
N LEU A 99 -10.34 9.35 -14.65
CA LEU A 99 -10.87 8.53 -13.56
C LEU A 99 -12.12 7.76 -13.98
N VAL A 100 -13.04 8.41 -14.68
CA VAL A 100 -14.23 7.74 -15.25
C VAL A 100 -13.81 6.64 -16.23
N GLY A 101 -12.78 6.89 -17.04
CA GLY A 101 -12.23 5.89 -17.95
C GLY A 101 -11.72 4.64 -17.24
N MET A 102 -11.10 4.79 -16.06
CA MET A 102 -10.63 3.67 -15.23
C MET A 102 -11.78 2.81 -14.72
N CYS A 103 -13.01 3.35 -14.54
CA CYS A 103 -14.14 2.58 -14.04
C CYS A 103 -14.52 1.37 -14.94
N GLN A 104 -14.12 1.35 -16.19
CA GLN A 104 -14.33 0.19 -17.05
C GLN A 104 -13.41 -0.99 -16.72
N ASN A 105 -12.13 -0.73 -16.52
CA ASN A 105 -11.10 -1.73 -16.14
C ASN A 105 -9.87 -1.01 -15.58
N PRO A 106 -9.75 -0.84 -14.26
CA PRO A 106 -8.67 -0.09 -13.65
C PRO A 106 -7.28 -0.63 -14.02
N SER A 107 -7.11 -1.96 -14.07
CA SER A 107 -5.81 -2.58 -14.38
C SER A 107 -5.37 -2.32 -15.82
N ARG A 108 -6.31 -2.27 -16.77
CA ARG A 108 -6.01 -2.01 -18.19
C ARG A 108 -5.77 -0.53 -18.49
N TYR A 109 -6.36 0.35 -17.68
CA TYR A 109 -6.34 1.81 -17.87
C TYR A 109 -5.62 2.53 -16.73
N ASN A 110 -4.61 1.88 -16.13
CA ASN A 110 -3.80 2.45 -15.06
C ASN A 110 -2.80 3.47 -15.61
N PRO A 111 -2.96 4.78 -15.32
CA PRO A 111 -2.11 5.84 -15.89
C PRO A 111 -0.68 5.85 -15.33
N VAL A 112 -0.45 5.21 -14.18
CA VAL A 112 0.87 5.11 -13.52
C VAL A 112 1.52 3.73 -13.68
N SER A 113 1.00 2.88 -14.56
CA SER A 113 1.59 1.57 -14.84
C SER A 113 3.03 1.69 -15.34
N ARG A 114 3.91 0.78 -14.91
CA ARG A 114 5.27 0.66 -15.47
C ARG A 114 5.26 0.29 -16.97
N ASN A 115 4.20 -0.40 -17.42
CA ASN A 115 4.04 -0.79 -18.82
C ASN A 115 3.55 0.40 -19.67
N PRO A 116 4.33 0.89 -20.65
CA PRO A 116 3.97 2.00 -21.52
C PRO A 116 2.64 1.81 -22.26
N LYS A 117 2.36 0.58 -22.73
CA LYS A 117 1.12 0.23 -23.44
C LYS A 117 -0.13 0.40 -22.57
N ILE A 118 -0.02 0.16 -21.26
CA ILE A 118 -1.14 0.38 -20.33
C ILE A 118 -1.37 1.88 -20.14
N ARG A 119 -0.31 2.70 -20.06
CA ARG A 119 -0.44 4.17 -19.99
C ARG A 119 -1.06 4.76 -21.26
N GLU A 120 -0.68 4.25 -22.42
CA GLU A 120 -1.28 4.62 -23.71
C GLU A 120 -2.76 4.24 -23.75
N ASN A 121 -3.13 3.04 -23.29
CA ASN A 121 -4.52 2.63 -23.16
C ASN A 121 -5.31 3.55 -22.23
N ALA A 122 -4.71 4.03 -21.14
CA ALA A 122 -5.36 4.98 -20.22
C ALA A 122 -5.64 6.32 -20.92
N LEU A 123 -4.69 6.84 -21.69
CA LEU A 123 -4.85 8.05 -22.50
C LEU A 123 -5.96 7.87 -23.55
N GLY A 124 -5.92 6.78 -24.29
CA GLY A 124 -6.95 6.45 -25.28
C GLY A 124 -8.35 6.32 -24.63
N ARG A 125 -8.44 5.70 -23.46
CA ARG A 125 -9.71 5.57 -22.75
C ARG A 125 -10.25 6.91 -22.24
N ARG A 126 -9.38 7.80 -21.73
CA ARG A 126 -9.75 9.19 -21.39
C ARG A 126 -10.37 9.89 -22.61
N ASN A 127 -9.74 9.78 -23.75
CA ASN A 127 -10.21 10.41 -24.99
C ASN A 127 -11.57 9.87 -25.45
N VAL A 128 -11.83 8.57 -25.25
CA VAL A 128 -13.18 8.01 -25.47
C VAL A 128 -14.21 8.65 -24.55
N VAL A 129 -13.90 8.89 -23.27
CA VAL A 129 -14.83 9.56 -22.34
C VAL A 129 -15.08 11.00 -22.78
N LEU A 130 -14.05 11.76 -23.13
CA LEU A 130 -14.20 13.15 -23.64
C LEU A 130 -15.10 13.20 -24.89
N ARG A 131 -14.91 12.29 -25.84
CA ARG A 131 -15.78 12.19 -27.04
C ARG A 131 -17.22 11.82 -26.68
N GLN A 132 -17.48 11.05 -25.62
CA GLN A 132 -18.85 10.79 -25.15
C GLN A 132 -19.47 12.02 -24.48
N MET A 133 -18.67 12.83 -23.77
CA MET A 133 -19.12 14.10 -23.19
C MET A 133 -19.51 15.10 -24.28
N GLU A 134 -18.72 15.19 -25.35
CA GLU A 134 -19.04 16.00 -26.53
C GLU A 134 -20.35 15.55 -27.18
N LYS A 135 -20.50 14.26 -27.47
CA LYS A 135 -21.73 13.69 -28.03
C LYS A 135 -22.97 13.92 -27.16
N ALA A 136 -22.79 14.02 -25.86
CA ALA A 136 -23.86 14.31 -24.90
C ALA A 136 -24.10 15.82 -24.70
N GLY A 137 -23.32 16.69 -25.38
CA GLY A 137 -23.47 18.15 -25.33
C GLY A 137 -22.91 18.83 -24.08
N TYR A 138 -22.09 18.13 -23.30
CA TYR A 138 -21.44 18.71 -22.10
C TYR A 138 -20.21 19.58 -22.42
N ILE A 139 -19.54 19.31 -23.52
CA ILE A 139 -18.39 20.10 -24.05
C ILE A 139 -18.56 20.27 -25.55
N SER A 140 -18.01 21.33 -26.10
CA SER A 140 -17.98 21.57 -27.55
C SER A 140 -16.95 20.66 -28.23
N ASP A 141 -17.07 20.51 -29.57
CA ASP A 141 -16.10 19.74 -30.38
C ASP A 141 -14.67 20.33 -30.27
N ALA A 142 -14.55 21.65 -30.33
CA ALA A 142 -13.27 22.36 -30.19
C ALA A 142 -12.64 22.15 -28.80
N GLU A 143 -13.44 22.16 -27.73
CA GLU A 143 -12.96 21.81 -26.37
C GLU A 143 -12.54 20.35 -26.27
N CYS A 144 -13.32 19.45 -26.87
CA CYS A 144 -12.99 18.02 -26.88
C CYS A 144 -11.64 17.78 -27.54
N ASP A 145 -11.39 18.37 -28.71
CA ASP A 145 -10.12 18.22 -29.43
C ASP A 145 -8.95 18.84 -28.66
N SER A 146 -9.14 20.00 -28.04
CA SER A 146 -8.15 20.64 -27.19
C SER A 146 -7.79 19.76 -25.96
N LEU A 147 -8.79 19.21 -25.29
CA LEU A 147 -8.59 18.35 -24.12
C LEU A 147 -7.96 17.00 -24.47
N GLN A 148 -8.29 16.45 -25.66
CA GLN A 148 -7.68 15.22 -26.14
C GLN A 148 -6.20 15.39 -26.49
N ALA A 149 -5.79 16.56 -26.96
CA ALA A 149 -4.39 16.88 -27.26
C ALA A 149 -3.52 17.02 -26.00
N LEU A 150 -4.11 17.25 -24.82
CA LEU A 150 -3.35 17.39 -23.57
C LEU A 150 -2.67 16.08 -23.18
N PRO A 151 -1.39 16.12 -22.76
CA PRO A 151 -0.72 14.98 -22.15
C PRO A 151 -1.36 14.61 -20.81
N LEU A 152 -1.19 13.38 -20.35
CA LEU A 152 -1.55 12.98 -18.99
C LEU A 152 -0.57 13.63 -18.00
N LYS A 153 -0.99 14.73 -17.39
CA LYS A 153 -0.27 15.37 -16.28
C LYS A 153 -0.78 14.80 -14.96
N LEU A 154 0.04 14.00 -14.31
CA LEU A 154 -0.25 13.40 -13.02
C LEU A 154 0.58 14.07 -11.94
N ALA A 155 -0.04 14.32 -10.76
CA ALA A 155 0.64 14.64 -9.53
C ALA A 155 0.54 13.39 -8.62
N TYR A 156 1.06 12.26 -9.14
CA TYR A 156 0.87 10.97 -8.51
C TYR A 156 1.61 10.88 -7.19
N THR A 157 0.85 10.72 -6.11
CA THR A 157 1.37 10.42 -4.78
C THR A 157 0.70 9.14 -4.32
N ARG A 158 1.47 8.06 -4.21
CA ARG A 158 0.93 6.80 -3.73
C ARG A 158 0.52 6.97 -2.26
N VAL A 159 -0.75 6.79 -1.97
CA VAL A 159 -1.22 6.67 -0.59
C VAL A 159 -0.89 5.26 -0.13
N ASP A 160 0.28 5.09 0.48
CA ASP A 160 0.69 3.83 1.09
C ASP A 160 0.70 4.00 2.61
N HIS A 161 0.31 2.94 3.33
CA HIS A 161 0.47 2.87 4.78
C HIS A 161 1.94 3.02 5.21
N LYS A 162 2.89 2.79 4.29
CA LYS A 162 4.34 2.89 4.48
C LYS A 162 4.91 4.30 4.28
N GLU A 163 4.08 5.26 3.83
CA GLU A 163 4.49 6.64 3.56
C GLU A 163 3.68 7.64 4.39
N GLY A 164 4.21 8.86 4.53
CA GLY A 164 3.61 9.94 5.30
C GLY A 164 4.05 9.96 6.76
N LEU A 165 3.47 10.86 7.53
CA LEU A 165 3.87 11.17 8.90
C LEU A 165 3.62 10.00 9.86
N ALA A 166 4.54 9.79 10.80
CA ALA A 166 4.47 8.80 11.88
C ALA A 166 4.23 7.35 11.40
N THR A 167 4.88 6.94 10.32
CA THR A 167 4.63 5.64 9.66
C THR A 167 4.84 4.45 10.60
N TYR A 168 5.92 4.44 11.38
CA TYR A 168 6.19 3.38 12.37
C TYR A 168 5.10 3.28 13.44
N PHE A 169 4.66 4.44 13.94
CA PHE A 169 3.57 4.48 14.92
C PHE A 169 2.24 3.97 14.33
N ARG A 170 1.92 4.37 13.10
CA ARG A 170 0.70 3.89 12.41
C ARG A 170 0.74 2.38 12.20
N GLU A 171 1.89 1.83 11.83
CA GLU A 171 2.06 0.40 11.63
C GLU A 171 2.01 -0.39 12.96
N TYR A 172 2.60 0.15 14.02
CA TYR A 172 2.45 -0.38 15.37
C TYR A 172 0.96 -0.44 15.76
N LEU A 173 0.25 0.67 15.63
CA LEU A 173 -1.16 0.77 15.96
C LEU A 173 -2.02 -0.17 15.12
N ARG A 174 -1.75 -0.28 13.82
CA ARG A 174 -2.38 -1.25 12.93
C ARG A 174 -2.19 -2.68 13.45
N GLY A 175 -0.96 -3.05 13.79
CA GLY A 175 -0.64 -4.37 14.33
C GLY A 175 -1.43 -4.67 15.61
N VAL A 176 -1.50 -3.72 16.54
CA VAL A 176 -2.28 -3.83 17.77
C VAL A 176 -3.78 -3.98 17.48
N MET A 177 -4.35 -3.11 16.66
CA MET A 177 -5.80 -3.12 16.40
C MET A 177 -6.28 -4.33 15.59
N THR A 178 -5.45 -4.86 14.71
CA THR A 178 -5.78 -6.03 13.87
C THR A 178 -5.31 -7.36 14.45
N ALA A 179 -4.72 -7.36 15.63
CA ALA A 179 -4.26 -8.58 16.29
C ALA A 179 -5.39 -9.61 16.42
N LYS A 180 -5.04 -10.87 16.26
CA LYS A 180 -5.96 -12.00 16.46
C LYS A 180 -5.88 -12.50 17.89
N LYS A 181 -6.92 -13.18 18.33
CA LYS A 181 -6.88 -13.89 19.62
C LYS A 181 -5.73 -14.89 19.60
N PRO A 182 -4.78 -14.84 20.55
CA PRO A 182 -3.65 -15.77 20.58
C PRO A 182 -4.11 -17.20 20.77
N VAL A 183 -3.58 -18.12 19.95
CA VAL A 183 -3.85 -19.56 20.06
C VAL A 183 -2.52 -20.27 20.30
N LYS A 184 -2.41 -20.97 21.43
CA LYS A 184 -1.15 -21.58 21.89
C LYS A 184 -0.47 -22.48 20.85
N SER A 185 -1.24 -23.19 20.02
CA SER A 185 -0.72 -24.08 18.97
C SER A 185 -0.02 -23.35 17.82
N GLU A 186 -0.24 -22.04 17.66
CA GLU A 186 0.40 -21.22 16.62
C GLU A 186 1.79 -20.72 17.04
N TYR A 187 2.15 -20.86 18.33
CA TYR A 187 3.43 -20.42 18.88
C TYR A 187 4.38 -21.62 19.08
N ARG A 188 5.61 -21.48 18.55
CA ARG A 188 6.66 -22.48 18.78
C ARG A 188 7.17 -22.43 20.23
N GLY A 189 7.79 -23.48 20.73
CA GLY A 189 8.24 -23.57 22.11
C GLY A 189 9.07 -22.38 22.61
N TRP A 190 9.96 -21.83 21.76
CA TRP A 190 10.76 -20.64 22.08
C TRP A 190 9.95 -19.31 22.05
N GLN A 191 8.70 -19.33 21.55
CA GLN A 191 7.80 -18.18 21.52
C GLN A 191 6.78 -18.18 22.66
N MET A 192 6.89 -19.07 23.61
CA MET A 192 5.90 -19.17 24.70
C MET A 192 5.80 -17.90 25.53
N GLN A 193 6.92 -17.19 25.76
CA GLN A 193 6.89 -15.90 26.44
C GLN A 193 6.03 -14.90 25.67
N LYS A 194 6.19 -14.84 24.35
CA LYS A 194 5.38 -13.98 23.47
C LYS A 194 3.90 -14.37 23.52
N TYR A 195 3.58 -15.67 23.56
CA TYR A 195 2.19 -16.12 23.70
C TYR A 195 1.55 -15.59 25.00
N TYR A 196 2.27 -15.60 26.12
CA TYR A 196 1.75 -15.06 27.38
C TYR A 196 1.56 -13.54 27.32
N GLU A 197 2.51 -12.81 26.72
CA GLU A 197 2.44 -11.36 26.54
C GLU A 197 1.26 -10.98 25.62
N ASP A 198 1.10 -11.67 24.49
CA ASP A 198 0.00 -11.45 23.56
C ASP A 198 -1.35 -11.81 24.19
N SER A 199 -1.42 -12.89 25.01
CA SER A 199 -2.62 -13.29 25.74
C SER A 199 -3.01 -12.27 26.79
N LEU A 200 -2.04 -11.78 27.55
CA LEU A 200 -2.26 -10.71 28.53
C LEU A 200 -2.75 -9.44 27.85
N SER A 201 -2.09 -9.05 26.73
CA SER A 201 -2.49 -7.89 25.93
C SER A 201 -3.91 -8.04 25.37
N TRP A 202 -4.27 -9.25 24.92
CA TRP A 202 -5.63 -9.54 24.46
C TRP A 202 -6.66 -9.32 25.56
N GLU A 203 -6.38 -9.70 26.80
CA GLU A 203 -7.34 -9.59 27.92
C GLU A 203 -7.38 -8.19 28.51
N THR A 204 -6.24 -7.54 28.65
CA THR A 204 -6.11 -6.29 29.40
C THR A 204 -6.09 -5.02 28.56
N ASN A 205 -5.63 -5.09 27.29
CA ASN A 205 -5.56 -3.93 26.41
C ASN A 205 -6.79 -3.86 25.49
N PRO A 206 -7.68 -2.87 25.66
CA PRO A 206 -8.90 -2.75 24.85
C PRO A 206 -8.61 -2.50 23.36
N LEU A 207 -7.45 -1.95 23.01
CA LEU A 207 -7.05 -1.73 21.62
C LEU A 207 -6.50 -2.98 20.96
N TYR A 208 -5.94 -3.93 21.73
CA TYR A 208 -5.36 -5.14 21.17
C TYR A 208 -6.46 -6.06 20.61
N GLY A 209 -6.45 -6.24 19.29
CA GLY A 209 -7.51 -6.96 18.57
C GLY A 209 -8.84 -6.21 18.46
N TRP A 210 -8.82 -4.89 18.57
CA TRP A 210 -10.06 -4.07 18.53
C TRP A 210 -10.95 -4.38 17.33
N CYS A 211 -10.37 -4.54 16.15
CA CYS A 211 -11.11 -4.86 14.92
C CYS A 211 -11.83 -6.23 14.98
N ALA A 212 -11.28 -7.18 15.72
CA ALA A 212 -11.86 -8.51 15.89
C ALA A 212 -12.89 -8.57 17.04
N LYS A 213 -12.61 -7.85 18.14
CA LYS A 213 -13.47 -7.80 19.34
C LYS A 213 -14.75 -7.01 19.10
N ASN A 214 -14.68 -5.94 18.31
CA ASN A 214 -15.82 -5.09 18.01
C ASN A 214 -16.46 -5.54 16.70
N LYS A 215 -17.79 -5.56 16.68
CA LYS A 215 -18.56 -5.99 15.52
C LYS A 215 -19.41 -4.83 14.99
N LYS A 216 -19.57 -4.80 13.68
CA LYS A 216 -20.51 -3.91 13.02
C LYS A 216 -21.95 -4.36 13.28
N LYS A 217 -22.93 -3.54 12.94
CA LYS A 217 -24.35 -3.86 13.09
C LYS A 217 -24.78 -5.13 12.35
N ASP A 218 -24.09 -5.48 11.28
CA ASP A 218 -24.30 -6.70 10.48
C ASP A 218 -23.57 -7.94 11.03
N GLY A 219 -22.87 -7.83 12.18
CA GLY A 219 -22.12 -8.91 12.81
C GLY A 219 -20.72 -9.11 12.25
N SER A 220 -20.32 -8.42 11.17
CA SER A 220 -18.97 -8.50 10.60
C SER A 220 -17.94 -7.76 11.46
N SER A 221 -16.67 -8.16 11.35
CA SER A 221 -15.55 -7.45 12.01
C SER A 221 -15.23 -6.16 11.27
N TYR A 222 -14.68 -5.18 12.01
CA TYR A 222 -14.17 -3.97 11.39
C TYR A 222 -12.91 -4.25 10.56
N ASN A 223 -12.82 -3.55 9.42
CA ASN A 223 -11.62 -3.52 8.58
C ASN A 223 -11.01 -2.12 8.65
N ILE A 224 -9.79 -2.03 9.17
CA ILE A 224 -9.09 -0.75 9.39
C ILE A 224 -8.87 0.04 8.09
N TYR A 225 -8.86 -0.62 6.93
CA TYR A 225 -8.59 0.01 5.63
C TYR A 225 -9.85 0.46 4.89
N THR A 226 -10.98 -0.22 5.11
CA THR A 226 -12.17 -0.02 4.25
C THR A 226 -13.36 0.57 4.97
N ASP A 227 -13.40 0.55 6.31
CA ASP A 227 -14.57 0.96 7.07
C ASP A 227 -14.54 2.44 7.50
N GLY A 228 -13.57 3.22 7.02
CA GLY A 228 -13.50 4.66 7.25
C GLY A 228 -13.32 5.05 8.73
N LEU A 229 -12.62 4.22 9.51
CA LEU A 229 -12.37 4.48 10.92
C LEU A 229 -11.58 5.77 11.14
N LYS A 230 -12.03 6.62 12.06
CA LYS A 230 -11.30 7.79 12.53
C LYS A 230 -10.57 7.43 13.82
N ILE A 231 -9.25 7.40 13.77
CA ILE A 231 -8.40 7.01 14.90
C ILE A 231 -7.72 8.27 15.43
N TYR A 232 -8.11 8.69 16.62
CA TYR A 232 -7.51 9.83 17.31
C TYR A 232 -6.34 9.34 18.16
N THR A 233 -5.20 10.01 18.04
CA THR A 233 -3.96 9.63 18.73
C THR A 233 -3.41 10.80 19.53
N THR A 234 -2.43 10.54 20.38
CA THR A 234 -1.74 11.56 21.17
C THR A 234 -0.57 12.22 20.42
N ILE A 235 -0.26 11.73 19.20
CA ILE A 235 0.80 12.30 18.36
C ILE A 235 0.47 13.75 18.00
N ASN A 236 1.46 14.62 18.21
CA ASN A 236 1.42 15.98 17.73
C ASN A 236 2.11 16.05 16.36
N SER A 237 1.38 16.46 15.32
CA SER A 237 1.89 16.44 13.95
C SER A 237 3.12 17.32 13.74
N HIS A 238 3.21 18.49 14.42
CA HIS A 238 4.38 19.35 14.32
C HIS A 238 5.61 18.74 15.01
N MET A 239 5.43 18.21 16.22
CA MET A 239 6.53 17.52 16.92
C MET A 239 7.01 16.29 16.16
N GLN A 240 6.09 15.55 15.56
CA GLN A 240 6.42 14.40 14.71
C GLN A 240 7.23 14.83 13.47
N GLN A 241 6.79 15.88 12.80
CA GLN A 241 7.51 16.42 11.64
C GLN A 241 8.92 16.86 12.04
N TYR A 242 9.06 17.62 13.12
CA TYR A 242 10.38 18.04 13.61
C TYR A 242 11.29 16.85 13.95
N ALA A 243 10.73 15.78 14.51
CA ALA A 243 11.50 14.58 14.80
C ALA A 243 11.99 13.86 13.53
N GLU A 244 11.13 13.75 12.52
CA GLU A 244 11.48 13.15 11.21
C GLU A 244 12.51 14.01 10.46
N ASP A 245 12.34 15.34 10.45
CA ASP A 245 13.28 16.28 9.84
C ASP A 245 14.64 16.27 10.53
N ALA A 246 14.67 16.27 11.88
CA ALA A 246 15.91 16.18 12.65
C ALA A 246 16.67 14.87 12.38
N ILE A 247 15.97 13.75 12.20
CA ILE A 247 16.60 12.47 11.83
C ILE A 247 17.19 12.56 10.41
N LYS A 248 16.46 13.14 9.47
CA LYS A 248 16.97 13.32 8.10
C LYS A 248 18.22 14.20 8.10
N GLU A 249 18.16 15.36 8.74
CA GLU A 249 19.27 16.31 8.80
C GLU A 249 20.48 15.72 9.52
N HIS A 250 20.31 15.20 10.74
CA HIS A 250 21.43 14.76 11.55
C HIS A 250 21.92 13.37 11.15
N LEU A 251 21.03 12.40 10.96
CA LEU A 251 21.43 11.04 10.60
C LEU A 251 21.75 10.93 9.11
N GLY A 252 20.88 11.49 8.25
CA GLY A 252 20.98 11.36 6.79
C GLY A 252 22.07 12.22 6.20
N ASP A 253 22.03 13.52 6.48
CA ASP A 253 22.88 14.49 5.80
C ASP A 253 24.25 14.66 6.49
N PHE A 254 24.36 14.35 7.79
CA PHE A 254 25.60 14.49 8.54
C PHE A 254 26.27 13.15 8.88
N LEU A 255 25.65 12.30 9.70
CA LEU A 255 26.32 11.08 10.22
C LEU A 255 26.51 10.00 9.15
N GLN A 256 25.55 9.79 8.27
CA GLN A 256 25.63 8.73 7.27
C GLN A 256 26.77 8.91 6.27
N PRO A 257 27.00 10.12 5.70
CA PRO A 257 28.16 10.37 4.86
C PRO A 257 29.49 10.16 5.58
N LEU A 258 29.61 10.57 6.85
CA LEU A 258 30.80 10.34 7.67
C LEU A 258 31.04 8.84 7.88
N PHE A 259 30.00 8.09 8.15
CA PHE A 259 30.10 6.64 8.32
C PHE A 259 30.52 5.94 7.03
N PHE A 260 29.97 6.32 5.88
CA PHE A 260 30.40 5.79 4.59
C PHE A 260 31.88 6.09 4.33
N LYS A 261 32.31 7.32 4.61
CA LYS A 261 33.74 7.72 4.46
C LYS A 261 34.66 6.92 5.39
N GLU A 262 34.28 6.73 6.66
CA GLU A 262 35.04 5.93 7.63
C GLU A 262 35.18 4.47 7.19
N LYS A 263 34.11 3.88 6.61
CA LYS A 263 34.12 2.49 6.19
C LYS A 263 34.67 2.25 4.78
N GLN A 264 34.96 3.31 4.04
CA GLN A 264 35.50 3.20 2.69
C GLN A 264 36.85 2.44 2.68
N GLY A 265 36.94 1.44 1.78
CA GLY A 265 38.16 0.59 1.68
C GLY A 265 38.29 -0.45 2.80
N SER A 266 37.42 -0.51 3.77
CA SER A 266 37.44 -1.55 4.80
C SER A 266 36.88 -2.87 4.25
N LYS A 267 37.66 -3.93 4.30
CA LYS A 267 37.30 -5.28 3.81
C LYS A 267 36.06 -5.85 4.48
N ASN A 268 35.85 -5.51 5.75
CA ASN A 268 34.69 -6.02 6.55
C ASN A 268 33.54 -5.03 6.65
N ALA A 269 33.58 -3.92 5.89
CA ALA A 269 32.49 -2.93 5.97
C ALA A 269 31.10 -3.54 5.75
N PRO A 270 30.11 -3.08 6.52
CA PRO A 270 30.12 -2.04 7.56
C PRO A 270 30.54 -2.52 8.96
N TYR A 271 30.91 -3.78 9.10
CA TYR A 271 31.25 -4.40 10.38
C TYR A 271 32.60 -3.93 10.92
N ALA A 272 32.87 -4.24 12.18
CA ALA A 272 34.15 -3.91 12.82
C ALA A 272 35.32 -4.60 12.11
N ARG A 273 36.47 -3.90 11.99
CA ARG A 273 37.68 -4.43 11.35
C ARG A 273 38.21 -5.72 12.02
N ALA A 274 38.01 -5.83 13.34
CA ALA A 274 38.40 -6.98 14.13
C ALA A 274 37.54 -8.22 13.95
N LEU A 275 36.38 -8.10 13.26
CA LEU A 275 35.47 -9.22 13.08
C LEU A 275 36.07 -10.20 12.05
N PRO A 276 36.17 -11.53 12.38
CA PRO A 276 36.68 -12.51 11.41
C PRO A 276 35.81 -12.56 10.14
N GLN A 277 36.42 -12.69 8.98
CA GLN A 277 35.75 -12.74 7.69
C GLN A 277 34.65 -13.82 7.64
N ALA A 278 34.92 -15.01 8.20
CA ALA A 278 33.95 -16.09 8.28
C ALA A 278 32.65 -15.68 9.05
N ARG A 279 32.81 -14.84 10.08
CA ARG A 279 31.65 -14.33 10.83
C ARG A 279 30.85 -13.32 10.03
N VAL A 280 31.51 -12.48 9.23
CA VAL A 280 30.85 -11.56 8.30
C VAL A 280 30.03 -12.32 7.27
N GLU A 281 30.60 -13.38 6.68
CA GLU A 281 29.91 -14.24 5.71
C GLU A 281 28.72 -14.99 6.33
N GLU A 282 28.85 -15.46 7.57
CA GLU A 282 27.73 -16.06 8.30
C GLU A 282 26.59 -15.05 8.50
N LEU A 283 26.90 -13.80 8.91
CA LEU A 283 25.90 -12.75 9.10
C LEU A 283 25.20 -12.38 7.79
N LEU A 284 25.94 -12.29 6.69
CA LEU A 284 25.36 -12.02 5.37
C LEU A 284 24.53 -13.18 4.86
N THR A 285 24.96 -14.43 5.06
CA THR A 285 24.21 -15.63 4.71
C THR A 285 22.90 -15.71 5.53
N ARG A 286 22.94 -15.37 6.81
CA ARG A 286 21.74 -15.28 7.66
C ARG A 286 20.79 -14.21 7.14
N ALA A 287 21.30 -13.04 6.78
CA ALA A 287 20.48 -11.96 6.21
C ALA A 287 19.87 -12.38 4.86
N MET A 288 20.62 -13.05 3.99
CA MET A 288 20.12 -13.61 2.73
C MET A 288 18.92 -14.55 2.96
N LYS A 289 19.05 -15.48 3.92
CA LYS A 289 17.99 -16.45 4.26
C LYS A 289 16.72 -15.82 4.84
N GLN A 290 16.81 -14.59 5.34
CA GLN A 290 15.67 -13.83 5.85
C GLN A 290 14.92 -13.03 4.77
N THR A 291 15.47 -12.96 3.55
CA THR A 291 14.83 -12.21 2.46
C THR A 291 13.63 -12.95 1.88
N GLU A 292 12.64 -12.21 1.40
CA GLU A 292 11.49 -12.76 0.68
C GLU A 292 11.94 -13.55 -0.57
N ARG A 293 12.93 -13.03 -1.32
CA ARG A 293 13.50 -13.69 -2.49
C ARG A 293 13.99 -15.10 -2.15
N TYR A 294 14.76 -15.26 -1.06
CA TYR A 294 15.22 -16.58 -0.62
C TYR A 294 14.05 -17.51 -0.34
N ASN A 295 13.06 -17.03 0.42
CA ASN A 295 11.90 -17.82 0.81
C ASN A 295 11.05 -18.25 -0.42
N VAL A 296 10.83 -17.35 -1.38
CA VAL A 296 10.11 -17.67 -2.63
C VAL A 296 10.86 -18.73 -3.43
N MET A 297 12.17 -18.57 -3.66
CA MET A 297 12.97 -19.54 -4.39
C MET A 297 13.01 -20.90 -3.68
N LYS A 298 13.16 -20.90 -2.36
CA LYS A 298 13.17 -22.11 -1.54
C LYS A 298 11.83 -22.86 -1.62
N SER A 299 10.73 -22.13 -1.53
CA SER A 299 9.37 -22.68 -1.67
C SER A 299 9.09 -23.23 -3.08
N ALA A 300 9.73 -22.67 -4.10
CA ALA A 300 9.68 -23.16 -5.48
C ALA A 300 10.58 -24.40 -5.72
N GLY A 301 11.29 -24.89 -4.70
CA GLY A 301 12.13 -26.10 -4.78
C GLY A 301 13.57 -25.85 -5.26
N ALA A 302 14.02 -24.57 -5.35
CA ALA A 302 15.38 -24.26 -5.77
C ALA A 302 16.43 -24.79 -4.76
N SER A 303 17.54 -25.30 -5.26
CA SER A 303 18.68 -25.74 -4.46
C SER A 303 19.43 -24.54 -3.86
N GLU A 304 20.19 -24.76 -2.79
CA GLU A 304 21.03 -23.71 -2.18
C GLU A 304 22.05 -23.14 -3.19
N GLN A 305 22.54 -23.92 -4.14
CA GLN A 305 23.49 -23.46 -5.16
C GLN A 305 22.82 -22.53 -6.17
N GLU A 306 21.62 -22.87 -6.65
CA GLU A 306 20.82 -22.02 -7.55
C GLU A 306 20.43 -20.70 -6.88
N ILE A 307 20.05 -20.77 -5.60
CA ILE A 307 19.73 -19.56 -4.82
C ILE A 307 20.96 -18.67 -4.69
N ARG A 308 22.14 -19.22 -4.32
CA ARG A 308 23.37 -18.42 -4.24
C ARG A 308 23.73 -17.81 -5.59
N LYS A 309 23.67 -18.55 -6.68
CA LYS A 309 23.92 -18.02 -8.03
C LYS A 309 22.97 -16.87 -8.36
N ALA A 310 21.69 -16.96 -8.01
CA ALA A 310 20.70 -15.89 -8.21
C ALA A 310 21.01 -14.64 -7.35
N PHE A 311 21.59 -14.82 -6.15
CA PHE A 311 22.00 -13.72 -5.30
C PHE A 311 23.30 -13.06 -5.75
N ASP A 312 24.15 -13.74 -6.53
CA ASP A 312 25.40 -13.23 -7.08
C ASP A 312 25.25 -12.71 -8.52
N THR A 313 24.04 -12.82 -9.11
CA THR A 313 23.76 -12.33 -10.47
C THR A 313 23.28 -10.89 -10.42
N PRO A 314 23.95 -9.94 -11.12
CA PRO A 314 23.52 -8.55 -11.19
C PRO A 314 22.16 -8.40 -11.83
N GLN A 315 21.35 -7.48 -11.30
CA GLN A 315 20.02 -7.15 -11.82
C GLN A 315 19.69 -5.68 -11.55
N GLU A 316 18.75 -5.14 -12.33
CA GLU A 316 18.18 -3.82 -12.09
C GLU A 316 17.36 -3.83 -10.81
N MET A 317 17.60 -2.86 -9.94
CA MET A 317 16.83 -2.66 -8.71
C MET A 317 16.81 -1.21 -8.28
N SER A 318 15.76 -0.79 -7.60
CA SER A 318 15.67 0.51 -6.95
C SER A 318 16.11 0.36 -5.49
N VAL A 319 17.01 1.22 -5.04
CA VAL A 319 17.54 1.22 -3.68
C VAL A 319 17.27 2.55 -2.99
N PHE A 320 17.12 2.49 -1.66
CA PHE A 320 16.97 3.67 -0.82
C PHE A 320 18.24 4.49 -0.78
N THR A 321 18.10 5.81 -0.92
CA THR A 321 19.09 6.79 -0.48
C THR A 321 18.39 7.89 0.32
N TRP A 322 19.13 8.66 1.11
CA TRP A 322 18.54 9.78 1.84
C TRP A 322 17.99 10.90 0.93
N ALA A 323 18.44 10.92 -0.33
CA ALA A 323 17.93 11.84 -1.35
C ALA A 323 16.71 11.29 -2.13
N GLY A 324 16.26 10.06 -1.83
CA GLY A 324 15.18 9.37 -2.52
C GLY A 324 15.60 8.02 -3.08
N GLU A 325 14.75 7.40 -3.88
CA GLU A 325 15.05 6.14 -4.56
C GLU A 325 16.05 6.33 -5.69
N LYS A 326 16.97 5.38 -5.85
CA LYS A 326 17.95 5.36 -6.92
C LYS A 326 17.90 4.02 -7.64
N ASP A 327 17.68 4.06 -8.95
CA ASP A 327 17.78 2.88 -9.80
C ASP A 327 19.26 2.56 -10.07
N THR A 328 19.60 1.30 -9.92
CA THR A 328 20.98 0.81 -10.06
C THR A 328 21.00 -0.65 -10.47
N ILE A 329 22.17 -1.09 -10.99
CA ILE A 329 22.42 -2.50 -11.28
C ILE A 329 23.38 -3.01 -10.22
N MET A 330 22.94 -3.97 -9.41
CA MET A 330 23.80 -4.64 -8.43
C MET A 330 23.32 -6.06 -8.17
N THR A 331 24.15 -6.86 -7.48
CA THR A 331 23.70 -8.19 -7.07
C THR A 331 22.77 -8.09 -5.85
N PRO A 332 21.82 -9.00 -5.67
CA PRO A 332 21.03 -9.06 -4.43
C PRO A 332 21.88 -9.18 -3.17
N MET A 333 23.04 -9.84 -3.24
CA MET A 333 23.97 -9.90 -2.12
C MET A 333 24.60 -8.55 -1.81
N ASP A 334 24.96 -7.77 -2.84
CA ASP A 334 25.49 -6.41 -2.65
C ASP A 334 24.42 -5.46 -2.12
N SER A 335 23.15 -5.63 -2.52
CA SER A 335 22.06 -4.86 -1.93
C SER A 335 21.91 -5.13 -0.42
N ILE A 336 22.09 -6.38 0.02
CA ILE A 336 22.08 -6.72 1.46
C ILE A 336 23.25 -6.00 2.17
N ARG A 337 24.45 -6.02 1.60
CA ARG A 337 25.60 -5.29 2.15
C ARG A 337 25.36 -3.79 2.19
N TYR A 338 24.80 -3.23 1.11
CA TYR A 338 24.42 -1.82 1.01
C TYR A 338 23.48 -1.40 2.14
N TYR A 339 22.39 -2.14 2.37
CA TYR A 339 21.43 -1.84 3.44
C TYR A 339 22.01 -2.02 4.85
N LYS A 340 23.05 -2.84 5.03
CA LYS A 340 23.77 -2.97 6.31
C LYS A 340 24.64 -1.76 6.65
N HIS A 341 24.98 -0.92 5.69
CA HIS A 341 25.71 0.33 5.92
C HIS A 341 24.84 1.47 6.46
N PHE A 342 23.52 1.36 6.39
CA PHE A 342 22.66 2.42 6.89
C PHE A 342 22.58 2.40 8.42
N LEU A 343 22.86 3.56 9.01
CA LEU A 343 22.66 3.79 10.43
C LEU A 343 21.18 3.67 10.80
N ARG A 344 20.92 3.17 11.99
CA ARG A 344 19.58 3.00 12.51
C ARG A 344 19.35 3.94 13.68
N THR A 345 18.12 4.37 13.85
CA THR A 345 17.72 5.23 14.96
C THR A 345 16.34 4.86 15.44
N GLY A 346 16.07 5.10 16.71
CA GLY A 346 14.74 5.14 17.32
C GLY A 346 14.64 6.40 18.15
N PHE A 347 13.53 7.12 18.01
CA PHE A 347 13.26 8.34 18.76
C PHE A 347 11.82 8.33 19.24
N MET A 348 11.59 8.72 20.48
CA MET A 348 10.26 8.89 21.04
C MET A 348 10.27 10.11 21.96
N SER A 349 9.30 11.00 21.78
CA SER A 349 9.01 12.10 22.69
C SER A 349 7.71 11.84 23.42
N MET A 350 7.74 11.95 24.74
CA MET A 350 6.61 11.66 25.60
C MET A 350 6.42 12.78 26.63
N ASP A 351 5.16 13.11 26.89
CA ASP A 351 4.77 14.03 27.95
C ASP A 351 5.00 13.33 29.33
N PRO A 352 5.84 13.86 30.19
CA PRO A 352 6.18 13.18 31.45
C PRO A 352 5.02 13.13 32.45
N MET A 353 4.05 14.05 32.35
CA MET A 353 2.91 14.12 33.27
C MET A 353 1.80 13.14 32.90
N THR A 354 1.55 12.98 31.61
CA THR A 354 0.43 12.17 31.09
C THR A 354 0.86 10.83 30.52
N GLY A 355 2.16 10.65 30.21
CA GLY A 355 2.68 9.50 29.51
C GLY A 355 2.29 9.48 28.00
N TYR A 356 1.71 10.53 27.48
CA TYR A 356 1.27 10.59 26.09
C TYR A 356 2.44 10.73 25.14
N VAL A 357 2.55 9.81 24.18
CA VAL A 357 3.54 9.87 23.11
C VAL A 357 3.16 11.00 22.13
N LYS A 358 4.06 11.98 21.98
CA LYS A 358 3.87 13.16 21.13
C LYS A 358 4.58 13.05 19.78
N ALA A 359 5.71 12.33 19.72
CA ALA A 359 6.41 11.99 18.49
C ALA A 359 7.02 10.59 18.58
N TYR A 360 7.06 9.88 17.45
CA TYR A 360 7.53 8.51 17.41
C TYR A 360 8.17 8.18 16.07
N VAL A 361 9.46 7.86 16.05
CA VAL A 361 10.20 7.46 14.86
C VAL A 361 10.94 6.16 15.16
N GLY A 362 10.61 5.09 14.47
CA GLY A 362 11.20 3.78 14.66
C GLY A 362 12.39 3.47 13.74
N GLY A 363 12.69 4.37 12.79
CA GLY A 363 13.81 4.18 11.86
C GLY A 363 13.84 5.23 10.74
N PRO A 364 14.82 5.12 9.82
CA PRO A 364 15.03 6.12 8.77
C PRO A 364 13.90 6.20 7.75
N ASN A 365 13.34 5.06 7.36
CA ASN A 365 12.28 4.95 6.36
C ASN A 365 11.60 3.59 6.48
N TYR A 366 10.30 3.56 6.69
CA TYR A 366 9.56 2.31 6.95
C TYR A 366 9.51 1.37 5.75
N THR A 367 9.49 1.90 4.52
CA THR A 367 9.45 1.07 3.31
C THR A 367 10.64 0.13 3.20
N TYR A 368 11.84 0.64 3.57
CA TYR A 368 13.10 -0.11 3.47
C TYR A 368 13.58 -0.68 4.79
N PHE A 369 13.17 -0.11 5.92
CA PHE A 369 13.67 -0.41 7.25
C PHE A 369 12.53 -0.64 8.23
N GLN A 370 11.82 -1.75 8.07
CA GLN A 370 10.59 -2.05 8.83
C GLN A 370 10.83 -2.41 10.30
N TYR A 371 12.08 -2.68 10.70
CA TYR A 371 12.38 -2.97 12.10
C TYR A 371 12.30 -1.69 12.93
N ASP A 372 11.40 -1.70 13.90
CA ASP A 372 11.13 -0.57 14.78
C ASP A 372 12.16 -0.52 15.93
N MET A 373 13.07 0.44 15.86
CA MET A 373 14.14 0.61 16.85
C MET A 373 13.66 1.29 18.14
N ALA A 374 12.50 1.95 18.14
CA ALA A 374 11.96 2.61 19.32
C ALA A 374 11.27 1.60 20.27
N MET A 375 10.61 0.56 19.71
CA MET A 375 9.89 -0.45 20.50
C MET A 375 10.68 -1.73 20.73
N VAL A 376 11.42 -2.20 19.72
CA VAL A 376 11.97 -3.57 19.71
C VAL A 376 13.49 -3.59 19.75
N GLY A 377 14.13 -2.41 19.83
CA GLY A 377 15.58 -2.28 19.86
C GLY A 377 16.19 -3.00 21.05
N ARG A 378 16.72 -4.21 20.84
CA ARG A 378 17.65 -4.87 21.78
C ARG A 378 19.06 -4.51 21.34
N ARG A 379 19.87 -4.07 22.31
CA ARG A 379 21.32 -3.89 22.11
C ARG A 379 22.03 -5.23 21.99
#